data_d8eee48ae359f914d10ad797e3678957
#
_entry.id   d8eee48ae359f914d10ad797e3678957
#
_cell.length_a   1.000
_cell.length_b   1.000
_cell.length_c   1.000
_cell.angle_alpha   90.00
_cell.angle_beta   90.00
_cell.angle_gamma   90.00
#
_symmetry.space_group_name_H-M   'P 1'
#
loop_
_entity.id
_entity.type
_entity.pdbx_description
1 polymer ?
#
loop_
_entity_poly.entity_id
_entity_poly.type
_entity_poly.pdbx_seq_one_letter_code
_entity_poly.pdbx_strand_id
1 'polypeptide(L)'
;MTYQVSIFLENKLGHLEKVTAVLKKAEINIRSLHLNHTANGWGILNLVVSNPELAHKLLNESGMSAALREIVVVKMTDKPGGLDELLKDIVKAGVNFTNAYGRVVNEGVNAFFVIDVQDIPDDRLKLVNVGLEIISDHLVYGIQSL
;
A
#
# COMPACT_ATOMS: atom_id res chain seq x y z
N MET A 1 6.00 -9.51 7.20
CA MET A 1 6.11 -8.07 6.86
C MET A 1 5.43 -7.80 5.54
N THR A 2 4.80 -6.64 5.41
CA THR A 2 4.05 -6.27 4.20
C THR A 2 4.74 -5.10 3.54
N TYR A 3 4.95 -5.18 2.21
CA TYR A 3 5.66 -4.16 1.45
C TYR A 3 4.81 -3.60 0.33
N GLN A 4 4.96 -2.30 0.09
CA GLN A 4 4.57 -1.68 -1.16
C GLN A 4 5.81 -1.35 -1.97
N VAL A 5 5.64 -1.25 -3.28
CA VAL A 5 6.69 -0.78 -4.19
C VAL A 5 6.42 0.69 -4.47
N SER A 6 7.37 1.54 -4.14
CA SER A 6 7.29 2.98 -4.39
C SER A 6 8.23 3.32 -5.54
N ILE A 7 7.70 3.93 -6.59
CA ILE A 7 8.43 4.24 -7.81
C ILE A 7 8.44 5.75 -8.00
N PHE A 8 9.63 6.30 -8.18
CA PHE A 8 9.81 7.72 -8.47
C PHE A 8 9.75 7.92 -9.98
N LEU A 9 8.72 8.61 -10.47
CA LEU A 9 8.46 8.80 -11.89
C LEU A 9 8.49 10.27 -12.29
N GLU A 10 9.05 10.55 -13.48
CA GLU A 10 8.79 11.82 -14.14
C GLU A 10 7.35 11.83 -14.66
N ASN A 11 6.71 12.99 -14.58
CA ASN A 11 5.35 13.18 -15.13
C ASN A 11 5.43 13.34 -16.65
N LYS A 12 5.70 12.23 -17.35
CA LYS A 12 5.77 12.18 -18.80
C LYS A 12 4.81 11.13 -19.34
N LEU A 13 4.29 11.40 -20.51
CA LEU A 13 3.41 10.49 -21.20
C LEU A 13 4.10 9.13 -21.38
N GLY A 14 3.39 8.07 -21.04
CA GLY A 14 3.87 6.70 -21.20
C GLY A 14 4.73 6.13 -20.08
N HIS A 15 5.15 6.93 -19.10
CA HIS A 15 5.96 6.40 -17.99
C HIS A 15 5.21 5.41 -17.11
N LEU A 16 3.96 5.68 -16.81
CA LEU A 16 3.12 4.75 -16.05
C LEU A 16 2.91 3.44 -16.81
N GLU A 17 2.69 3.53 -18.13
CA GLU A 17 2.51 2.34 -18.97
C GLU A 17 3.77 1.48 -19.00
N LYS A 18 4.97 2.07 -18.99
CA LYS A 18 6.22 1.31 -18.91
C LYS A 18 6.32 0.48 -17.63
N VAL A 19 5.88 1.03 -16.51
CA VAL A 19 5.83 0.30 -15.25
C VAL A 19 4.90 -0.91 -15.36
N THR A 20 3.69 -0.69 -15.85
CA THR A 20 2.71 -1.78 -15.98
C THR A 20 3.14 -2.84 -16.99
N ALA A 21 3.86 -2.45 -18.05
CA ALA A 21 4.39 -3.40 -19.03
C ALA A 21 5.42 -4.35 -18.42
N VAL A 22 6.32 -3.84 -17.55
CA VAL A 22 7.30 -4.67 -16.85
C VAL A 22 6.59 -5.69 -15.97
N LEU A 23 5.58 -5.27 -15.22
CA LEU A 23 4.84 -6.14 -14.33
C LEU A 23 4.01 -7.17 -15.09
N LYS A 24 3.40 -6.78 -16.19
CA LYS A 24 2.64 -7.68 -17.07
C LYS A 24 3.53 -8.81 -17.60
N LYS A 25 4.71 -8.47 -18.08
CA LYS A 25 5.65 -9.47 -18.63
C LYS A 25 6.07 -10.49 -17.59
N ALA A 26 6.18 -10.08 -16.34
CA ALA A 26 6.54 -10.95 -15.22
C ALA A 26 5.33 -11.65 -14.57
N GLU A 27 4.14 -11.42 -15.09
CA GLU A 27 2.88 -11.96 -14.56
C GLU A 27 2.64 -11.55 -13.09
N ILE A 28 3.03 -10.32 -12.75
CA ILE A 28 2.80 -9.74 -11.43
C ILE A 28 1.49 -8.97 -11.47
N ASN A 29 0.55 -9.34 -10.61
CA ASN A 29 -0.75 -8.68 -10.51
C ASN A 29 -0.66 -7.43 -9.64
N ILE A 30 -1.26 -6.33 -10.11
CA ILE A 30 -1.36 -5.08 -9.35
C ILE A 30 -2.64 -5.15 -8.52
N ARG A 31 -2.49 -5.08 -7.18
CA ARG A 31 -3.61 -5.15 -6.25
C ARG A 31 -4.16 -3.76 -5.91
N SER A 32 -3.29 -2.76 -5.83
CA SER A 32 -3.69 -1.36 -5.68
C SER A 32 -2.63 -0.45 -6.27
N LEU A 33 -3.06 0.72 -6.71
CA LEU A 33 -2.23 1.71 -7.36
C LEU A 33 -2.61 3.09 -6.84
N HIS A 34 -1.62 3.87 -6.45
CA HIS A 34 -1.80 5.24 -6.04
C HIS A 34 -0.70 6.10 -6.64
N LEU A 35 -1.07 7.02 -7.53
CA LEU A 35 -0.15 7.93 -8.18
C LEU A 35 -0.36 9.35 -7.66
N ASN A 36 0.71 9.96 -7.20
CA ASN A 36 0.71 11.30 -6.65
C ASN A 36 1.76 12.15 -7.34
N HIS A 37 1.34 13.16 -8.08
CA HIS A 37 2.23 14.09 -8.77
C HIS A 37 2.55 15.30 -7.90
N THR A 38 3.79 15.74 -7.95
CA THR A 38 4.24 16.98 -7.33
C THR A 38 4.29 18.11 -8.37
N ALA A 39 4.36 19.36 -7.90
CA ALA A 39 4.36 20.53 -8.78
C ALA A 39 5.59 20.66 -9.68
N ASN A 40 6.68 19.93 -9.40
CA ASN A 40 7.94 20.01 -10.15
C ASN A 40 8.04 18.98 -11.31
N GLY A 41 6.93 18.35 -11.70
CA GLY A 41 6.93 17.41 -12.81
C GLY A 41 7.33 15.98 -12.45
N TRP A 42 7.46 15.68 -11.16
CA TRP A 42 7.74 14.33 -10.67
C TRP A 42 6.54 13.78 -9.94
N GLY A 43 6.50 12.48 -9.80
CA GLY A 43 5.46 11.79 -9.05
C GLY A 43 6.00 10.57 -8.32
N ILE A 44 5.22 10.13 -7.35
CA ILE A 44 5.48 8.88 -6.64
C ILE A 44 4.32 7.94 -6.92
N LEU A 45 4.65 6.76 -7.45
CA LEU A 45 3.69 5.69 -7.69
C LEU A 45 3.86 4.65 -6.60
N ASN A 46 2.84 4.44 -5.81
CA ASN A 46 2.81 3.40 -4.78
C ASN A 46 1.96 2.24 -5.28
N LEU A 47 2.55 1.05 -5.29
CA LEU A 47 1.89 -0.16 -5.76
C LEU A 47 1.87 -1.22 -4.68
N VAL A 48 0.74 -1.87 -4.51
CA VAL A 48 0.67 -3.17 -3.85
C VAL A 48 0.50 -4.21 -4.95
N VAL A 49 1.40 -5.16 -4.99
CA VAL A 49 1.48 -6.16 -6.07
C VAL A 49 1.56 -7.57 -5.47
N SER A 50 1.30 -8.57 -6.29
CA SER A 50 1.33 -9.98 -5.87
C SER A 50 2.71 -10.48 -5.47
N ASN A 51 3.78 -9.86 -6.00
CA ASN A 51 5.16 -10.22 -5.67
C ASN A 51 6.02 -8.95 -5.63
N PRO A 52 6.05 -8.24 -4.47
CA PRO A 52 6.75 -6.96 -4.38
C PRO A 52 8.26 -7.06 -4.55
N GLU A 53 8.89 -8.12 -4.09
CA GLU A 53 10.34 -8.29 -4.20
C GLU A 53 10.77 -8.43 -5.65
N LEU A 54 10.06 -9.27 -6.42
CA LEU A 54 10.34 -9.43 -7.85
C LEU A 54 10.04 -8.15 -8.61
N ALA A 55 8.93 -7.49 -8.31
CA ALA A 55 8.59 -6.21 -8.94
C ALA A 55 9.68 -5.16 -8.71
N HIS A 56 10.14 -5.02 -7.49
CA HIS A 56 11.22 -4.10 -7.12
C HIS A 56 12.49 -4.38 -7.94
N LYS A 57 12.89 -5.65 -8.02
CA LYS A 57 14.07 -6.07 -8.78
C LYS A 57 13.94 -5.72 -10.25
N LEU A 58 12.83 -6.12 -10.88
CA LEU A 58 12.65 -5.95 -12.32
C LEU A 58 12.49 -4.49 -12.73
N LEU A 59 11.82 -3.69 -11.92
CA LEU A 59 11.66 -2.28 -12.20
C LEU A 59 13.02 -1.54 -12.14
N ASN A 60 13.86 -1.84 -11.16
CA ASN A 60 15.19 -1.27 -11.10
C ASN A 60 16.08 -1.74 -12.25
N GLU A 61 16.00 -3.01 -12.63
CA GLU A 61 16.72 -3.53 -13.80
C GLU A 61 16.27 -2.87 -15.10
N SER A 62 15.03 -2.40 -15.15
CA SER A 62 14.50 -1.68 -16.31
C SER A 62 14.85 -0.18 -16.31
N GLY A 63 15.69 0.27 -15.38
CA GLY A 63 16.14 1.65 -15.31
C GLY A 63 15.23 2.58 -14.52
N MET A 64 14.23 2.04 -13.83
CA MET A 64 13.34 2.84 -12.99
C MET A 64 13.87 2.93 -11.57
N SER A 65 13.46 3.95 -10.83
CA SER A 65 13.84 4.13 -9.43
C SER A 65 12.73 3.58 -8.54
N ALA A 66 12.88 2.35 -8.09
CA ALA A 66 11.89 1.66 -7.26
C ALA A 66 12.48 1.29 -5.90
N ALA A 67 11.68 1.45 -4.85
CA ALA A 67 12.04 1.10 -3.48
C ALA A 67 10.95 0.20 -2.88
N LEU A 68 11.38 -0.75 -2.05
CA LEU A 68 10.46 -1.47 -1.18
C LEU A 68 10.25 -0.67 0.10
N ARG A 69 9.00 -0.44 0.45
CA ARG A 69 8.65 0.24 1.70
C ARG A 69 7.74 -0.65 2.51
N GLU A 70 8.13 -0.87 3.76
CA GLU A 70 7.27 -1.62 4.67
C GLU A 70 6.07 -0.76 5.06
N ILE A 71 4.89 -1.38 5.01
CA ILE A 71 3.61 -0.74 5.35
C ILE A 71 2.86 -1.56 6.38
N VAL A 72 1.91 -0.94 7.04
CA VAL A 72 0.97 -1.62 7.91
C VAL A 72 -0.42 -1.53 7.27
N VAL A 73 -1.10 -2.64 7.18
CA VAL A 73 -2.44 -2.71 6.61
C VAL A 73 -3.40 -3.15 7.71
N VAL A 74 -4.40 -2.33 7.99
CA VAL A 74 -5.41 -2.63 9.00
C VAL A 74 -6.76 -2.84 8.35
N LYS A 75 -7.56 -3.70 8.96
CA LYS A 75 -8.92 -3.98 8.52
C LYS A 75 -9.84 -2.84 8.91
N MET A 76 -10.70 -2.47 7.97
CA MET A 76 -11.71 -1.44 8.17
C MET A 76 -13.06 -1.99 7.74
N THR A 77 -14.12 -1.61 8.43
CA THR A 77 -15.48 -1.92 7.99
C THR A 77 -15.89 -0.97 6.86
N ASP A 78 -16.35 -1.53 5.76
CA ASP A 78 -16.83 -0.74 4.61
C ASP A 78 -18.28 -0.35 4.82
N LYS A 79 -18.49 0.74 5.55
CA LYS A 79 -19.80 1.33 5.83
C LYS A 79 -19.65 2.82 6.10
N PRO A 80 -20.73 3.63 6.02
CA PRO A 80 -20.67 5.02 6.47
C PRO A 80 -20.17 5.11 7.91
N GLY A 81 -19.17 5.95 8.16
CA GLY A 81 -18.54 6.11 9.47
C GLY A 81 -17.45 5.09 9.80
N GLY A 82 -17.23 4.07 8.96
CA GLY A 82 -16.18 3.06 9.22
C GLY A 82 -14.80 3.65 9.30
N LEU A 83 -14.47 4.58 8.42
CA LEU A 83 -13.17 5.27 8.45
C LEU A 83 -13.01 6.14 9.69
N ASP A 84 -14.05 6.86 10.07
CA ASP A 84 -14.01 7.69 11.28
C ASP A 84 -13.75 6.86 12.54
N GLU A 85 -14.43 5.73 12.67
CA GLU A 85 -14.22 4.79 13.76
C GLU A 85 -12.76 4.28 13.79
N LEU A 86 -12.22 3.89 12.62
CA LEU A 86 -10.85 3.43 12.51
C LEU A 86 -9.87 4.53 12.91
N LEU A 87 -10.06 5.75 12.41
CA LEU A 87 -9.16 6.87 12.72
C LEU A 87 -9.18 7.23 14.21
N LYS A 88 -10.32 7.12 14.86
CA LYS A 88 -10.42 7.30 16.32
C LYS A 88 -9.57 6.28 17.06
N ASP A 89 -9.60 5.02 16.62
CA ASP A 89 -8.77 3.97 17.22
C ASP A 89 -7.29 4.20 16.98
N ILE A 90 -6.90 4.65 15.79
CA ILE A 90 -5.51 4.98 15.47
C ILE A 90 -5.00 6.14 16.34
N VAL A 91 -5.82 7.18 16.53
CA VAL A 91 -5.49 8.28 17.44
C VAL A 91 -5.32 7.80 18.86
N LYS A 92 -6.23 6.95 19.33
CA LYS A 92 -6.18 6.35 20.67
C LYS A 92 -4.92 5.50 20.85
N ALA A 93 -4.47 4.81 19.80
CA ALA A 93 -3.24 4.05 19.82
C ALA A 93 -1.99 4.93 19.88
N GLY A 94 -2.10 6.20 19.53
CA GLY A 94 -0.96 7.11 19.48
C GLY A 94 -0.05 6.89 18.29
N VAL A 95 -0.60 6.43 17.18
CA VAL A 95 0.14 6.16 15.93
C VAL A 95 -0.05 7.30 14.94
N ASN A 96 1.07 7.83 14.46
CA ASN A 96 1.09 8.81 13.37
C ASN A 96 1.49 8.13 12.07
N PHE A 97 0.91 8.57 10.96
CA PHE A 97 1.27 8.08 9.63
C PHE A 97 1.46 9.25 8.67
N THR A 98 2.32 9.06 7.68
CA THR A 98 2.65 10.08 6.67
C THR A 98 1.85 9.93 5.39
N ASN A 99 1.49 8.71 5.03
CA ASN A 99 0.67 8.40 3.88
C ASN A 99 -0.38 7.36 4.27
N ALA A 100 -1.54 7.48 3.66
CA ALA A 100 -2.61 6.51 3.87
C ALA A 100 -3.48 6.42 2.63
N TYR A 101 -4.00 5.23 2.37
CA TYR A 101 -5.01 5.02 1.34
C TYR A 101 -5.85 3.78 1.67
N GLY A 102 -7.05 3.76 1.13
CA GLY A 102 -7.98 2.67 1.35
C GLY A 102 -8.21 1.82 0.11
N ARG A 103 -8.61 0.57 0.31
CA ARG A 103 -9.03 -0.34 -0.75
C ARG A 103 -10.20 -1.19 -0.25
N VAL A 104 -11.33 -1.11 -0.96
CA VAL A 104 -12.47 -1.98 -0.67
C VAL A 104 -12.12 -3.40 -1.14
N VAL A 105 -12.36 -4.38 -0.27
CA VAL A 105 -12.09 -5.79 -0.55
C VAL A 105 -13.39 -6.54 -0.80
N ASN A 106 -14.33 -6.40 0.14
CA ASN A 106 -15.69 -6.92 0.00
C ASN A 106 -16.64 -5.74 0.15
N GLU A 107 -17.26 -5.30 -0.95
CA GLU A 107 -18.14 -4.14 -0.94
C GLU A 107 -19.21 -4.26 0.15
N GLY A 108 -19.36 -3.21 0.95
CA GLY A 108 -20.31 -3.17 2.07
C GLY A 108 -19.90 -3.98 3.30
N VAL A 109 -18.76 -4.66 3.28
CA VAL A 109 -18.30 -5.52 4.38
C VAL A 109 -16.93 -5.10 4.90
N ASN A 110 -15.88 -5.29 4.09
CA ASN A 110 -14.49 -5.07 4.49
C ASN A 110 -13.73 -4.20 3.52
N ALA A 111 -12.83 -3.40 4.09
CA ALA A 111 -11.83 -2.65 3.35
C ALA A 111 -10.47 -2.77 4.06
N PHE A 112 -9.41 -2.51 3.34
CA PHE A 112 -8.06 -2.38 3.88
C PHE A 112 -7.70 -0.91 3.95
N PHE A 113 -7.10 -0.52 5.06
CA PHE A 113 -6.51 0.80 5.23
C PHE A 113 -5.01 0.65 5.36
N VAL A 114 -4.28 1.17 4.37
CA VAL A 114 -2.83 1.06 4.27
C VAL A 114 -2.22 2.32 4.85
N ILE A 115 -1.29 2.17 5.79
CA ILE A 115 -0.61 3.29 6.42
C ILE A 115 0.90 3.13 6.38
N ASP A 116 1.58 4.24 6.18
CA ASP A 116 3.04 4.36 6.20
C ASP A 116 3.43 4.98 7.53
N VAL A 117 4.02 4.19 8.41
CA VAL A 117 4.40 4.59 9.78
C VAL A 117 5.92 4.58 9.93
N GLN A 118 6.42 5.31 10.94
CA GLN A 118 7.86 5.47 11.12
C GLN A 118 8.52 4.31 11.86
N ASP A 119 7.91 3.87 12.95
CA ASP A 119 8.44 2.78 13.77
C ASP A 119 7.49 1.57 13.67
N ILE A 120 7.70 0.75 12.66
CA ILE A 120 6.77 -0.31 12.32
C ILE A 120 6.56 -1.32 13.45
N PRO A 121 7.61 -1.86 14.11
CA PRO A 121 7.39 -2.83 15.20
C PRO A 121 6.58 -2.25 16.36
N ASP A 122 6.91 -1.05 16.78
CA ASP A 122 6.24 -0.39 17.91
C ASP A 122 4.81 0.04 17.53
N ASP A 123 4.65 0.63 16.37
CA ASP A 123 3.34 1.09 15.88
C ASP A 123 2.38 -0.07 15.63
N ARG A 124 2.86 -1.20 15.10
CA ARG A 124 2.05 -2.41 14.96
C ARG A 124 1.52 -2.88 16.33
N LEU A 125 2.39 -2.92 17.32
CA LEU A 125 2.00 -3.33 18.67
C LEU A 125 0.94 -2.38 19.25
N LYS A 126 1.12 -1.08 19.09
CA LYS A 126 0.15 -0.07 19.53
C LYS A 126 -1.22 -0.27 18.90
N LEU A 127 -1.26 -0.56 17.59
CA LEU A 127 -2.50 -0.79 16.86
C LEU A 127 -3.20 -2.07 17.36
N VAL A 128 -2.45 -3.15 17.56
CA VAL A 128 -3.00 -4.41 18.08
C VAL A 128 -3.56 -4.20 19.49
N ASN A 129 -2.89 -3.41 20.32
CA ASN A 129 -3.30 -3.16 21.70
C ASN A 129 -4.64 -2.41 21.81
N VAL A 130 -5.05 -1.66 20.80
CA VAL A 130 -6.38 -1.03 20.77
C VAL A 130 -7.43 -1.89 20.05
N GLY A 131 -7.08 -3.13 19.70
CA GLY A 131 -8.01 -4.09 19.13
C GLY A 131 -8.12 -4.08 17.59
N LEU A 132 -7.22 -3.38 16.90
CA LEU A 132 -7.21 -3.35 15.44
C LEU A 132 -6.61 -4.63 14.87
N GLU A 133 -7.19 -5.12 13.77
CA GLU A 133 -6.70 -6.29 13.08
C GLU A 133 -5.71 -5.86 11.99
N ILE A 134 -4.47 -6.36 12.10
CA ILE A 134 -3.45 -6.17 11.07
C ILE A 134 -3.58 -7.31 10.07
N ILE A 135 -3.67 -6.95 8.79
CA ILE A 135 -3.88 -7.90 7.71
C ILE A 135 -2.55 -8.54 7.32
N SER A 136 -2.56 -9.85 7.12
CA SER A 136 -1.37 -10.59 6.69
C SER A 136 -0.94 -10.20 5.26
N ASP A 137 0.36 -10.31 4.99
CA ASP A 137 0.92 -10.03 3.68
C ASP A 137 0.29 -10.86 2.56
N HIS A 138 -0.01 -12.13 2.82
CA HIS A 138 -0.66 -13.00 1.82
C HIS A 138 -2.01 -12.46 1.36
N LEU A 139 -2.81 -11.95 2.28
CA LEU A 139 -4.10 -11.34 1.95
C LEU A 139 -3.92 -10.01 1.21
N VAL A 140 -2.97 -9.19 1.65
CA VAL A 140 -2.69 -7.89 1.01
C VAL A 140 -2.24 -8.09 -0.43
N TYR A 141 -1.37 -9.07 -0.67
CA TYR A 141 -0.85 -9.37 -2.02
C TYR A 141 -1.85 -10.15 -2.89
N GLY A 142 -2.95 -10.63 -2.31
CA GLY A 142 -3.94 -11.39 -3.05
C GLY A 142 -3.57 -12.85 -3.30
N ILE A 143 -2.67 -13.41 -2.49
CA ILE A 143 -2.25 -14.81 -2.59
C ILE A 143 -3.30 -15.73 -1.96
N GLN A 144 -4.04 -15.23 -0.94
CA GLN A 144 -5.13 -15.95 -0.28
C GLN A 144 -6.43 -15.13 -0.38
N SER A 145 -7.56 -15.83 -0.35
CA SER A 145 -8.88 -15.20 -0.26
C SER A 145 -9.20 -14.83 1.19
N LEU A 146 -9.99 -13.80 1.35
CA LEU A 146 -10.58 -13.46 2.65
C LEU A 146 -11.66 -14.48 3.06
#